data_01cb0d572346d8eeda2bf64334bda957
#
_entry.id   01cb0d572346d8eeda2bf64334bda957
#
_cell.length_a   1.000
_cell.length_b   1.000
_cell.length_c   1.000
_cell.angle_alpha   90.00
_cell.angle_beta   90.00
_cell.angle_gamma   90.00
#
_symmetry.space_group_name_H-M   'P 1'
#
loop_
_entity.id
_entity.type
_entity.pdbx_description
1 polymer ?
#
loop_
_entity_poly.entity_id
_entity_poly.type
_entity_poly.pdbx_seq_one_letter_code
_entity_poly.pdbx_strand_id
1 'polypeptide(L)'
;KTVGIIKKLFKNGYNQTDIAILVRKKEQATEIGNELIKEGFNISSSESMLVNHSIKVQLIIAILYLSSNPNSSRHHKTIFDILYELSNRKTKDYHQFAINNLNVKTPIFFSQLESNFGLKLDLEKIKSKTIMDAVDYILIRLSNFDTYDIYLSSFLEDVLEFSKSFAASIDSYLSHWEIQSTRLR
;
A
#
# COMPACT_ATOMS: atom_id res chain seq x y z
N LYS A 1 -21.87 0.40 -13.71
CA LYS A 1 -22.73 1.42 -14.39
C LYS A 1 -21.87 2.62 -14.85
N THR A 2 -20.99 3.15 -14.06
CA THR A 2 -20.09 4.29 -14.34
C THR A 2 -19.19 4.03 -15.54
N VAL A 3 -18.51 2.88 -15.60
CA VAL A 3 -17.66 2.45 -16.72
C VAL A 3 -18.41 2.50 -18.05
N GLY A 4 -19.67 2.03 -18.09
CA GLY A 4 -20.46 2.06 -19.31
C GLY A 4 -20.76 3.47 -19.82
N ILE A 5 -20.95 4.43 -18.90
CA ILE A 5 -21.17 5.85 -19.24
C ILE A 5 -19.88 6.42 -19.83
N ILE A 6 -18.72 6.17 -19.23
CA ILE A 6 -17.45 6.68 -19.70
C ILE A 6 -17.10 6.12 -21.08
N LYS A 7 -17.27 4.81 -21.29
CA LYS A 7 -17.09 4.19 -22.62
C LYS A 7 -17.97 4.81 -23.69
N LYS A 8 -19.20 5.22 -23.32
CA LYS A 8 -20.12 5.93 -24.22
C LYS A 8 -19.65 7.36 -24.53
N LEU A 9 -19.14 8.09 -23.52
CA LEU A 9 -18.58 9.43 -23.71
C LEU A 9 -17.39 9.41 -24.66
N PHE A 10 -16.47 8.44 -24.53
CA PHE A 10 -15.35 8.27 -25.47
C PHE A 10 -15.83 8.01 -26.90
N LYS A 11 -16.88 7.20 -27.10
CA LYS A 11 -17.47 7.00 -28.42
C LYS A 11 -18.06 8.28 -29.02
N ASN A 12 -18.45 9.21 -28.16
CA ASN A 12 -18.97 10.52 -28.55
C ASN A 12 -17.88 11.59 -28.73
N GLY A 13 -16.58 11.21 -28.66
CA GLY A 13 -15.45 12.09 -28.92
C GLY A 13 -14.91 12.86 -27.71
N TYR A 14 -15.40 12.60 -26.51
CA TYR A 14 -14.80 13.17 -25.29
C TYR A 14 -13.49 12.48 -24.92
N ASN A 15 -12.50 13.27 -24.49
CA ASN A 15 -11.24 12.77 -23.98
C ASN A 15 -11.36 12.45 -22.48
N GLN A 16 -10.41 11.71 -21.97
CA GLN A 16 -10.36 11.36 -20.54
C GLN A 16 -10.27 12.61 -19.65
N THR A 17 -9.55 13.63 -20.09
CA THR A 17 -9.39 14.93 -19.41
C THR A 17 -10.67 15.77 -19.34
N ASP A 18 -11.67 15.44 -20.16
CA ASP A 18 -12.94 16.18 -20.23
C ASP A 18 -13.98 15.61 -19.25
N ILE A 19 -13.67 14.50 -18.57
CA ILE A 19 -14.62 13.77 -17.74
C ILE A 19 -14.26 13.91 -16.26
N ALA A 20 -15.18 14.44 -15.47
CA ALA A 20 -15.08 14.49 -14.02
C ALA A 20 -16.19 13.66 -13.36
N ILE A 21 -15.84 12.91 -12.31
CA ILE A 21 -16.79 12.12 -11.52
C ILE A 21 -16.88 12.72 -10.13
N LEU A 22 -18.07 13.21 -9.78
CA LEU A 22 -18.34 13.76 -8.46
C LEU A 22 -19.07 12.72 -7.61
N VAL A 23 -18.56 12.51 -6.40
CA VAL A 23 -19.12 11.59 -5.43
C VAL A 23 -19.37 12.27 -4.10
N ARG A 24 -20.30 11.74 -3.32
CA ARG A 24 -20.67 12.30 -2.02
C ARG A 24 -19.81 11.80 -0.87
N LYS A 25 -19.33 10.55 -0.98
CA LYS A 25 -18.57 9.86 0.05
C LYS A 25 -17.27 9.35 -0.51
N LYS A 26 -16.23 9.33 0.32
CA LYS A 26 -14.89 8.86 -0.03
C LYS A 26 -14.89 7.39 -0.46
N GLU A 27 -15.67 6.55 0.22
CA GLU A 27 -15.78 5.12 -0.08
C GLU A 27 -16.28 4.90 -1.51
N GLN A 28 -17.20 5.75 -1.98
CA GLN A 28 -17.70 5.70 -3.36
C GLN A 28 -16.61 6.10 -4.37
N ALA A 29 -15.76 7.08 -4.03
CA ALA A 29 -14.62 7.47 -4.88
C ALA A 29 -13.65 6.30 -5.03
N THR A 30 -13.32 5.62 -3.94
CA THR A 30 -12.44 4.45 -3.92
C THR A 30 -13.01 3.29 -4.74
N GLU A 31 -14.28 2.96 -4.54
CA GLU A 31 -14.95 1.87 -5.26
C GLU A 31 -14.98 2.13 -6.77
N ILE A 32 -15.41 3.33 -7.17
CA ILE A 32 -15.46 3.74 -8.58
C ILE A 32 -14.05 3.80 -9.18
N GLY A 33 -13.08 4.36 -8.44
CA GLY A 33 -11.70 4.44 -8.86
C GLY A 33 -11.11 3.07 -9.14
N ASN A 34 -11.28 2.12 -8.22
CA ASN A 34 -10.80 0.74 -8.38
C ASN A 34 -11.47 0.03 -9.57
N GLU A 35 -12.77 0.26 -9.81
CA GLU A 35 -13.49 -0.29 -10.96
C GLU A 35 -12.92 0.26 -12.28
N LEU A 36 -12.65 1.57 -12.33
CA LEU A 36 -12.10 2.22 -13.52
C LEU A 36 -10.68 1.78 -13.83
N ILE A 37 -9.84 1.63 -12.82
CA ILE A 37 -8.46 1.14 -12.96
C ILE A 37 -8.46 -0.30 -13.52
N LYS A 38 -9.30 -1.19 -12.97
CA LYS A 38 -9.46 -2.57 -13.48
C LYS A 38 -9.85 -2.61 -14.96
N GLU A 39 -10.56 -1.60 -15.43
CA GLU A 39 -10.96 -1.44 -16.82
C GLU A 39 -9.93 -0.69 -17.68
N GLY A 40 -8.76 -0.35 -17.12
CA GLY A 40 -7.64 0.28 -17.84
C GLY A 40 -7.75 1.79 -18.02
N PHE A 41 -8.62 2.48 -17.25
CA PHE A 41 -8.69 3.94 -17.28
C PHE A 41 -7.65 4.56 -16.32
N ASN A 42 -6.96 5.60 -16.79
CA ASN A 42 -6.18 6.44 -15.90
C ASN A 42 -7.11 7.36 -15.13
N ILE A 43 -6.97 7.45 -13.83
CA ILE A 43 -7.75 8.38 -13.01
C ILE A 43 -6.82 9.36 -12.30
N SER A 44 -7.26 10.61 -12.21
CA SER A 44 -6.67 11.61 -11.32
C SER A 44 -7.67 11.92 -10.21
N SER A 45 -7.24 11.85 -8.97
CA SER A 45 -8.07 12.24 -7.82
C SER A 45 -7.28 13.20 -6.95
N SER A 46 -7.94 13.87 -6.02
CA SER A 46 -7.25 14.58 -4.93
C SER A 46 -6.54 13.52 -4.06
N GLU A 47 -5.30 13.32 -4.35
CA GLU A 47 -4.47 12.12 -4.32
C GLU A 47 -4.31 11.49 -2.95
N SER A 48 -4.20 12.29 -1.91
CA SER A 48 -3.94 11.81 -0.55
C SER A 48 -5.04 10.91 0.04
N MET A 49 -6.27 10.98 -0.50
CA MET A 49 -7.38 10.16 0.02
C MET A 49 -7.33 8.70 -0.38
N LEU A 50 -6.72 8.39 -1.51
CA LEU A 50 -6.74 7.04 -2.10
C LEU A 50 -5.44 6.29 -1.85
N VAL A 51 -4.33 7.00 -1.64
CA VAL A 51 -3.02 6.41 -1.34
C VAL A 51 -3.08 5.53 -0.09
N ASN A 52 -3.81 5.95 0.94
CA ASN A 52 -4.01 5.18 2.18
C ASN A 52 -4.81 3.87 1.98
N HIS A 53 -5.52 3.73 0.89
CA HIS A 53 -6.29 2.52 0.55
C HIS A 53 -5.51 1.54 -0.33
N SER A 54 -4.36 1.94 -0.86
CA SER A 54 -3.48 1.03 -1.58
C SER A 54 -2.94 -0.06 -0.65
N ILE A 55 -3.22 -1.30 -1.00
CA ILE A 55 -2.72 -2.48 -0.26
C ILE A 55 -1.19 -2.50 -0.26
N LYS A 56 -0.54 -2.13 -1.38
CA LYS A 56 0.93 -2.06 -1.46
C LYS A 56 1.49 -0.95 -0.56
N VAL A 57 0.88 0.22 -0.56
CA VAL A 57 1.30 1.33 0.32
C VAL A 57 1.12 0.95 1.77
N GLN A 58 -0.01 0.35 2.15
CA GLN A 58 -0.23 -0.14 3.51
C GLN A 58 0.83 -1.17 3.93
N LEU A 59 1.22 -2.07 3.02
CA LEU A 59 2.27 -3.06 3.27
C LEU A 59 3.63 -2.38 3.49
N ILE A 60 4.00 -1.43 2.63
CA ILE A 60 5.27 -0.68 2.77
C ILE A 60 5.28 0.08 4.10
N ILE A 61 4.22 0.82 4.41
CA ILE A 61 4.10 1.57 5.67
C ILE A 61 4.17 0.64 6.89
N ALA A 62 3.50 -0.52 6.86
CA ALA A 62 3.57 -1.48 7.95
C ALA A 62 4.99 -2.06 8.15
N ILE A 63 5.73 -2.30 7.06
CA ILE A 63 7.14 -2.75 7.12
C ILE A 63 8.04 -1.64 7.70
N LEU A 64 7.83 -0.37 7.29
CA LEU A 64 8.56 0.77 7.85
C LEU A 64 8.30 0.93 9.35
N TYR A 65 7.06 0.77 9.81
CA TYR A 65 6.75 0.75 11.25
C TYR A 65 7.46 -0.38 11.99
N LEU A 66 7.56 -1.57 11.40
CA LEU A 66 8.31 -2.67 12.00
C LEU A 66 9.81 -2.41 12.09
N SER A 67 10.40 -1.63 11.18
CA SER A 67 11.81 -1.25 11.30
C SER A 67 12.09 -0.40 12.54
N SER A 68 11.10 0.40 12.99
CA SER A 68 11.19 1.20 14.22
C SER A 68 10.73 0.42 15.45
N ASN A 69 9.72 -0.45 15.31
CA ASN A 69 9.21 -1.29 16.40
C ASN A 69 8.98 -2.74 15.95
N PRO A 70 10.03 -3.58 15.97
CA PRO A 70 9.97 -4.96 15.48
C PRO A 70 8.96 -5.87 16.18
N ASN A 71 8.57 -5.55 17.43
CA ASN A 71 7.67 -6.39 18.24
C ASN A 71 6.19 -5.96 18.14
N SER A 72 5.84 -5.08 17.20
CA SER A 72 4.47 -4.61 17.05
C SER A 72 3.54 -5.69 16.47
N SER A 73 2.77 -6.35 17.31
CA SER A 73 1.78 -7.36 16.92
C SER A 73 0.76 -6.85 15.90
N ARG A 74 0.40 -5.56 16.00
CA ARG A 74 -0.50 -4.92 15.04
C ARG A 74 0.06 -4.94 13.63
N HIS A 75 1.33 -4.54 13.47
CA HIS A 75 1.97 -4.49 12.15
C HIS A 75 2.34 -5.88 11.64
N HIS A 76 2.69 -6.84 12.51
CA HIS A 76 2.81 -8.25 12.14
C HIS A 76 1.50 -8.75 11.50
N LYS A 77 0.37 -8.49 12.17
CA LYS A 77 -0.95 -8.88 11.65
C LYS A 77 -1.26 -8.21 10.31
N THR A 78 -1.05 -6.89 10.21
CA THR A 78 -1.32 -6.15 8.97
C THR A 78 -0.51 -6.70 7.79
N ILE A 79 0.79 -6.93 7.97
CA ILE A 79 1.65 -7.49 6.92
C ILE A 79 1.17 -8.88 6.52
N PHE A 80 0.87 -9.73 7.51
CA PHE A 80 0.43 -11.09 7.26
C PHE A 80 -0.88 -11.14 6.49
N ASP A 81 -1.88 -10.35 6.89
CA ASP A 81 -3.19 -10.27 6.25
C ASP A 81 -3.06 -9.83 4.79
N ILE A 82 -2.28 -8.79 4.54
CA ILE A 82 -2.05 -8.27 3.18
C ILE A 82 -1.33 -9.30 2.31
N LEU A 83 -0.27 -9.91 2.80
CA LEU A 83 0.47 -10.92 2.04
C LEU A 83 -0.39 -12.16 1.75
N TYR A 84 -1.23 -12.55 2.71
CA TYR A 84 -2.19 -13.63 2.51
C TYR A 84 -3.19 -13.31 1.40
N GLU A 85 -3.75 -12.10 1.39
CA GLU A 85 -4.66 -11.64 0.35
C GLU A 85 -3.98 -11.60 -1.03
N LEU A 86 -2.78 -11.02 -1.11
CA LEU A 86 -2.02 -10.91 -2.35
C LEU A 86 -1.58 -12.28 -2.91
N SER A 87 -1.36 -13.26 -2.04
CA SER A 87 -0.94 -14.60 -2.47
C SER A 87 -2.04 -15.45 -3.11
N ASN A 88 -3.29 -14.95 -3.17
CA ASN A 88 -4.47 -15.68 -3.65
C ASN A 88 -4.65 -17.07 -3.01
N ARG A 89 -4.10 -17.28 -1.81
CA ARG A 89 -4.21 -18.55 -1.10
C ARG A 89 -5.64 -18.73 -0.59
N LYS A 90 -6.35 -19.68 -1.15
CA LYS A 90 -7.65 -20.15 -0.64
C LYS A 90 -7.41 -21.27 0.38
N THR A 91 -6.95 -20.95 1.57
CA THR A 91 -6.96 -21.92 2.66
C THR A 91 -8.34 -21.94 3.30
N LYS A 92 -8.89 -23.14 3.53
CA LYS A 92 -10.20 -23.31 4.18
C LYS A 92 -10.22 -22.80 5.63
N ASP A 93 -9.05 -22.63 6.24
CA ASP A 93 -8.91 -22.22 7.64
C ASP A 93 -7.84 -21.12 7.80
N TYR A 94 -8.20 -19.91 7.31
CA TYR A 94 -7.38 -18.71 7.52
C TYR A 94 -7.08 -18.46 9.01
N HIS A 95 -8.07 -18.70 9.89
CA HIS A 95 -7.94 -18.41 11.31
C HIS A 95 -6.83 -19.25 11.97
N GLN A 96 -6.82 -20.56 11.72
CA GLN A 96 -5.78 -21.45 12.25
C GLN A 96 -4.41 -21.12 11.63
N PHE A 97 -4.36 -20.81 10.35
CA PHE A 97 -3.13 -20.40 9.68
C PHE A 97 -2.57 -19.10 10.27
N ALA A 98 -3.43 -18.11 10.55
CA ALA A 98 -3.04 -16.84 11.15
C ALA A 98 -2.54 -17.03 12.62
N ILE A 99 -3.23 -17.84 13.43
CA ILE A 99 -2.80 -18.15 14.81
C ILE A 99 -1.40 -18.76 14.83
N ASN A 100 -1.12 -19.71 13.96
CA ASN A 100 0.16 -20.42 13.90
C ASN A 100 1.32 -19.49 13.47
N ASN A 101 1.04 -18.43 12.73
CA ASN A 101 2.05 -17.53 12.19
C ASN A 101 2.19 -16.19 12.92
N LEU A 102 1.18 -15.76 13.69
CA LEU A 102 1.20 -14.47 14.37
C LEU A 102 1.61 -14.55 15.85
N ASN A 103 1.33 -15.67 16.52
CA ASN A 103 1.67 -15.86 17.94
C ASN A 103 3.10 -16.38 18.12
N VAL A 104 4.06 -15.79 17.40
CA VAL A 104 5.46 -16.21 17.42
C VAL A 104 6.39 -15.04 17.71
N LYS A 105 7.62 -15.35 18.16
CA LYS A 105 8.64 -14.31 18.33
C LYS A 105 9.03 -13.68 17.00
N THR A 106 9.39 -12.41 17.03
CA THR A 106 9.75 -11.62 15.83
C THR A 106 10.69 -12.32 14.84
N PRO A 107 11.82 -12.96 15.25
CA PRO A 107 12.68 -13.66 14.30
C PRO A 107 11.99 -14.83 13.58
N ILE A 108 11.09 -15.54 14.29
CA ILE A 108 10.31 -16.64 13.72
C ILE A 108 9.28 -16.08 12.73
N PHE A 109 8.64 -14.96 13.05
CA PHE A 109 7.70 -14.28 12.16
C PHE A 109 8.35 -13.98 10.79
N PHE A 110 9.56 -13.39 10.77
CA PHE A 110 10.25 -13.09 9.51
C PHE A 110 10.66 -14.36 8.75
N SER A 111 11.09 -15.40 9.45
CA SER A 111 11.35 -16.72 8.84
C SER A 111 10.10 -17.30 8.17
N GLN A 112 8.94 -17.08 8.78
CA GLN A 112 7.65 -17.51 8.25
C GLN A 112 7.18 -16.64 7.06
N LEU A 113 7.47 -15.34 7.06
CA LEU A 113 7.22 -14.49 5.89
C LEU A 113 8.04 -14.97 4.68
N GLU A 114 9.31 -15.32 4.89
CA GLU A 114 10.18 -15.85 3.83
C GLU A 114 9.67 -17.21 3.33
N SER A 115 9.35 -18.15 4.23
CA SER A 115 8.91 -19.50 3.85
C SER A 115 7.51 -19.54 3.24
N ASN A 116 6.58 -18.74 3.75
CA ASN A 116 5.19 -18.77 3.29
C ASN A 116 4.94 -17.87 2.08
N PHE A 117 5.62 -16.74 1.98
CA PHE A 117 5.33 -15.72 0.97
C PHE A 117 6.54 -15.36 0.10
N GLY A 118 7.73 -15.93 0.36
CA GLY A 118 8.95 -15.59 -0.35
C GLY A 118 9.48 -14.18 -0.02
N LEU A 119 8.96 -13.54 1.03
CA LEU A 119 9.33 -12.18 1.42
C LEU A 119 10.45 -12.21 2.46
N LYS A 120 11.67 -11.91 2.01
CA LYS A 120 12.85 -11.79 2.87
C LYS A 120 13.11 -10.33 3.21
N LEU A 121 12.96 -9.98 4.48
CA LEU A 121 13.18 -8.63 5.01
C LEU A 121 14.31 -8.64 6.04
N ASP A 122 15.14 -7.62 5.97
CA ASP A 122 16.17 -7.30 6.95
C ASP A 122 15.86 -5.93 7.55
N LEU A 123 15.29 -5.93 8.76
CA LEU A 123 14.84 -4.71 9.43
C LEU A 123 15.98 -3.77 9.81
N GLU A 124 17.13 -4.30 10.24
CA GLU A 124 18.30 -3.49 10.58
C GLU A 124 18.82 -2.76 9.34
N LYS A 125 18.82 -3.45 8.21
CA LYS A 125 19.17 -2.84 6.94
C LYS A 125 18.18 -1.78 6.49
N ILE A 126 16.88 -1.98 6.72
CA ILE A 126 15.85 -0.97 6.44
C ILE A 126 16.08 0.25 7.33
N LYS A 127 16.22 0.04 8.65
CA LYS A 127 16.39 1.10 9.64
C LYS A 127 17.63 1.98 9.40
N SER A 128 18.70 1.40 8.83
CA SER A 128 19.93 2.14 8.52
C SER A 128 19.88 3.01 7.27
N LYS A 129 18.78 2.98 6.52
CA LYS A 129 18.62 3.67 5.24
C LYS A 129 17.89 5.01 5.39
N THR A 130 18.04 5.86 4.36
CA THR A 130 17.12 7.00 4.17
C THR A 130 15.72 6.47 3.85
N ILE A 131 14.69 7.31 4.03
CA ILE A 131 13.31 6.89 3.73
C ILE A 131 13.15 6.42 2.28
N MET A 132 13.74 7.12 1.32
CA MET A 132 13.67 6.76 -0.10
C MET A 132 14.35 5.41 -0.36
N ASP A 133 15.58 5.22 0.12
CA ASP A 133 16.32 3.96 -0.03
C ASP A 133 15.64 2.78 0.68
N ALA A 134 14.94 3.04 1.80
CA ALA A 134 14.19 2.04 2.52
C ALA A 134 12.96 1.58 1.72
N VAL A 135 12.23 2.53 1.14
CA VAL A 135 11.08 2.24 0.27
C VAL A 135 11.51 1.46 -0.97
N ASP A 136 12.58 1.88 -1.65
CA ASP A 136 13.12 1.14 -2.81
C ASP A 136 13.56 -0.27 -2.43
N TYR A 137 14.24 -0.42 -1.29
CA TYR A 137 14.63 -1.74 -0.77
C TYR A 137 13.43 -2.66 -0.56
N ILE A 138 12.32 -2.14 -0.02
CA ILE A 138 11.09 -2.89 0.20
C ILE A 138 10.43 -3.23 -1.14
N LEU A 139 10.32 -2.28 -2.07
CA LEU A 139 9.69 -2.48 -3.38
C LEU A 139 10.37 -3.57 -4.20
N ILE A 140 11.71 -3.60 -4.21
CA ILE A 140 12.46 -4.66 -4.91
C ILE A 140 12.08 -6.05 -4.36
N ARG A 141 11.81 -6.17 -3.06
CA ARG A 141 11.42 -7.44 -2.44
C ARG A 141 9.95 -7.80 -2.62
N LEU A 142 9.12 -6.80 -2.92
CA LEU A 142 7.72 -6.97 -3.24
C LEU A 142 7.47 -7.18 -4.74
N SER A 143 8.50 -7.23 -5.57
CA SER A 143 8.37 -7.37 -7.04
C SER A 143 7.60 -8.61 -7.49
N ASN A 144 7.59 -9.68 -6.68
CA ASN A 144 6.83 -10.90 -6.95
C ASN A 144 5.31 -10.74 -6.73
N PHE A 145 4.87 -9.64 -6.10
CA PHE A 145 3.46 -9.31 -5.86
C PHE A 145 3.00 -8.28 -6.89
N ASP A 146 3.01 -8.70 -8.17
CA ASP A 146 2.74 -7.81 -9.30
C ASP A 146 1.24 -7.50 -9.42
N THR A 147 0.82 -6.39 -8.81
CA THR A 147 -0.45 -5.74 -9.09
C THR A 147 -0.15 -4.30 -9.45
N TYR A 148 -0.63 -3.87 -10.62
CA TYR A 148 -0.56 -2.45 -11.00
C TYR A 148 -1.29 -1.61 -9.95
N ASP A 149 -0.59 -0.61 -9.41
CA ASP A 149 -1.12 0.26 -8.36
C ASP A 149 -0.80 1.72 -8.68
N ILE A 150 -1.80 2.45 -9.13
CA ILE A 150 -1.65 3.86 -9.50
C ILE A 150 -1.31 4.74 -8.28
N TYR A 151 -1.76 4.33 -7.08
CA TYR A 151 -1.52 5.10 -5.86
C TYR A 151 -0.07 4.96 -5.37
N LEU A 152 0.62 3.92 -5.82
CA LEU A 152 2.04 3.76 -5.52
C LEU A 152 2.88 4.89 -6.10
N SER A 153 2.54 5.40 -7.29
CA SER A 153 3.24 6.55 -7.89
C SER A 153 3.09 7.81 -7.04
N SER A 154 1.87 8.13 -6.61
CA SER A 154 1.61 9.28 -5.72
C SER A 154 2.27 9.12 -4.35
N PHE A 155 2.33 7.90 -3.82
CA PHE A 155 3.08 7.60 -2.60
C PHE A 155 4.58 7.84 -2.78
N LEU A 156 5.16 7.40 -3.90
CA LEU A 156 6.59 7.60 -4.19
C LEU A 156 6.93 9.07 -4.39
N GLU A 157 6.04 9.85 -5.01
CA GLU A 157 6.20 11.30 -5.13
C GLU A 157 6.22 11.98 -3.76
N ASP A 158 5.31 11.61 -2.84
CA ASP A 158 5.29 12.11 -1.46
C ASP A 158 6.58 11.74 -0.69
N VAL A 159 7.03 10.49 -0.80
CA VAL A 159 8.30 10.03 -0.21
C VAL A 159 9.48 10.83 -0.78
N LEU A 160 9.52 11.04 -2.08
CA LEU A 160 10.57 11.79 -2.76
C LEU A 160 10.59 13.25 -2.31
N GLU A 161 9.42 13.90 -2.21
CA GLU A 161 9.32 15.27 -1.75
C GLU A 161 9.78 15.39 -0.29
N PHE A 162 9.31 14.48 0.58
CA PHE A 162 9.74 14.44 1.96
C PHE A 162 11.25 14.21 2.11
N SER A 163 11.84 13.37 1.25
CA SER A 163 13.28 13.05 1.28
C SER A 163 14.19 14.26 1.02
N LYS A 164 13.68 15.33 0.43
CA LYS A 164 14.39 16.60 0.23
C LYS A 164 14.52 17.43 1.51
N SER A 165 13.79 17.07 2.56
CA SER A 165 13.86 17.74 3.86
C SER A 165 15.10 17.33 4.66
N PHE A 166 15.62 18.23 5.52
CA PHE A 166 16.78 17.96 6.38
C PHE A 166 16.57 16.82 7.40
N ALA A 167 15.32 16.46 7.69
CA ALA A 167 14.95 15.47 8.69
C ALA A 167 14.34 14.18 8.07
N ALA A 168 14.80 13.78 6.90
CA ALA A 168 14.24 12.66 6.11
C ALA A 168 14.57 11.28 6.67
N SER A 169 14.35 11.06 7.97
CA SER A 169 14.42 9.72 8.59
C SER A 169 13.11 8.95 8.42
N ILE A 170 13.16 7.63 8.59
CA ILE A 170 11.96 6.78 8.57
C ILE A 170 10.96 7.23 9.63
N ASP A 171 11.42 7.48 10.87
CA ASP A 171 10.52 7.86 11.98
C ASP A 171 9.86 9.22 11.74
N SER A 172 10.58 10.19 11.19
CA SER A 172 10.01 11.49 10.86
C SER A 172 9.00 11.40 9.70
N TYR A 173 9.25 10.53 8.72
CA TYR A 173 8.28 10.25 7.65
C TYR A 173 7.02 9.57 8.19
N LEU A 174 7.14 8.59 9.06
CA LEU A 174 6.00 7.91 9.67
C LEU A 174 5.12 8.88 10.47
N SER A 175 5.73 9.80 11.21
CA SER A 175 5.00 10.88 11.91
C SER A 175 4.28 11.82 10.94
N HIS A 176 4.91 12.19 9.83
CA HIS A 176 4.30 12.95 8.76
C HIS A 176 3.11 12.22 8.14
N TRP A 177 3.27 10.92 7.84
CA TRP A 177 2.24 10.05 7.31
C TRP A 177 1.01 9.96 8.22
N GLU A 178 1.20 9.81 9.54
CA GLU A 178 0.10 9.80 10.51
C GLU A 178 -0.69 11.09 10.52
N ILE A 179 -0.02 12.24 10.48
CA ILE A 179 -0.66 13.56 10.43
C ILE A 179 -1.49 13.69 9.15
N GLN A 180 -0.95 13.33 8.01
CA GLN A 180 -1.68 13.36 6.74
C GLN A 180 -2.87 12.41 6.75
N SER A 181 -2.69 11.17 7.17
CA SER A 181 -3.75 10.17 7.22
C SER A 181 -4.88 10.53 8.19
N THR A 182 -4.59 11.31 9.24
CA THR A 182 -5.59 11.78 10.23
C THR A 182 -6.37 13.00 9.73
N ARG A 183 -5.76 13.87 8.95
CA ARG A 183 -6.43 15.03 8.32
C ARG A 183 -7.43 14.63 7.25
N LEU A 184 -7.37 13.39 6.80
CA LEU A 184 -8.19 12.82 5.73
C LEU A 184 -9.37 11.99 6.25
N ARG A 185 -9.56 11.91 7.56
CA ARG A 185 -10.74 11.33 8.22
C ARG A 185 -11.78 12.41 8.48
#